data_442e1439bede374a53ff9fbedb69d2db
#
_entry.id   442e1439bede374a53ff9fbedb69d2db
#
_cell.length_a   1.000
_cell.length_b   1.000
_cell.length_c   1.000
_cell.angle_alpha   90.00
_cell.angle_beta   90.00
_cell.angle_gamma   90.00
#
_symmetry.space_group_name_H-M   'P 1'
#
loop_
_entity.id
_entity.type
_entity.pdbx_description
1 polymer ?
#
loop_
_entity_poly.entity_id
_entity_poly.type
_entity_poly.pdbx_seq_one_letter_code
_entity_poly.pdbx_strand_id
1 'polypeptide(L)'
;MFNKHDIKRNACQLYGGQARQGYDWWWHNFTAINDKTGEEKPFYIEYFLCNPASGGKLPVFGQLPKNKEKGVRPAYLMVNVGTWGENPRQFHRFFGWDKIKVYYGVPYIVEADDCYATETRLSGSVSISEEEANQHPEWMCDAGEISWSLVFDKKIAYNVGYGASTPLRTAKAFEMYWHAEGMKTKFTGTIT
;
A
#
# COMPACT_ATOMS: atom_id res chain seq x y z
N MET A 1 -2.89 6.21 -22.99
CA MET A 1 -3.31 4.79 -22.97
C MET A 1 -2.40 4.05 -22.00
N PHE A 2 -2.94 3.19 -21.17
CA PHE A 2 -2.16 2.35 -20.27
C PHE A 2 -1.43 1.26 -21.06
N ASN A 3 -0.14 1.11 -20.90
CA ASN A 3 0.68 0.22 -21.71
C ASN A 3 1.70 -0.59 -20.88
N LYS A 4 2.41 -1.52 -21.54
CA LYS A 4 3.37 -2.41 -20.86
C LYS A 4 4.54 -1.71 -20.16
N HIS A 5 4.89 -0.49 -20.53
CA HIS A 5 5.93 0.29 -19.86
C HIS A 5 5.41 0.86 -18.53
N ASP A 6 4.13 1.27 -18.51
CA ASP A 6 3.47 1.74 -17.33
C ASP A 6 3.33 0.60 -16.32
N ILE A 7 2.91 -0.58 -16.78
CA ILE A 7 2.82 -1.79 -15.95
C ILE A 7 4.17 -2.16 -15.30
N LYS A 8 5.28 -2.05 -16.03
CA LYS A 8 6.62 -2.31 -15.47
C LYS A 8 7.02 -1.36 -14.34
N ARG A 9 6.49 -0.15 -14.34
CA ARG A 9 6.78 0.85 -13.30
C ARG A 9 6.03 0.58 -12.02
N ASN A 10 4.90 -0.09 -12.12
CA ASN A 10 4.10 -0.51 -10.97
C ASN A 10 4.71 -1.72 -10.23
N ALA A 11 5.65 -2.41 -10.85
CA ALA A 11 6.35 -3.51 -10.19
C ALA A 11 7.19 -3.03 -9.00
N CYS A 12 7.31 -3.86 -7.97
CA CYS A 12 8.12 -3.55 -6.80
C CYS A 12 9.55 -3.20 -7.17
N GLN A 13 10.06 -2.08 -6.67
CA GLN A 13 11.40 -1.56 -6.94
C GLN A 13 12.41 -1.89 -5.84
N LEU A 14 11.99 -2.53 -4.75
CA LEU A 14 12.84 -2.84 -3.60
C LEU A 14 13.69 -4.10 -3.81
N TYR A 15 14.76 -3.97 -4.57
CA TYR A 15 15.74 -5.05 -4.77
C TYR A 15 17.17 -4.56 -4.49
N GLY A 16 18.09 -5.50 -4.27
CA GLY A 16 19.48 -5.20 -3.94
C GLY A 16 19.62 -4.39 -2.65
N GLY A 17 20.34 -3.29 -2.69
CA GLY A 17 20.56 -2.41 -1.54
C GLY A 17 19.27 -1.74 -1.04
N GLN A 18 18.36 -1.41 -1.93
CA GLN A 18 17.10 -0.77 -1.59
C GLN A 18 16.16 -1.68 -0.78
N ALA A 19 16.28 -3.00 -0.92
CA ALA A 19 15.53 -3.94 -0.11
C ALA A 19 15.86 -3.88 1.39
N ARG A 20 16.99 -3.28 1.78
CA ARG A 20 17.43 -3.12 3.18
C ARG A 20 17.16 -1.74 3.76
N GLN A 21 16.92 -0.76 2.90
CA GLN A 21 16.77 0.65 3.31
C GLN A 21 15.87 1.41 2.33
N GLY A 22 14.72 0.85 2.05
CA GLY A 22 13.78 1.46 1.14
C GLY A 22 12.35 1.09 1.47
N TYR A 23 11.46 1.81 0.86
CA TYR A 23 10.03 1.53 0.90
C TYR A 23 9.45 1.64 -0.49
N ASP A 24 8.34 0.93 -0.70
CA ASP A 24 7.54 0.97 -1.91
C ASP A 24 6.08 0.89 -1.52
N TRP A 25 5.19 1.50 -2.29
CA TRP A 25 3.78 1.51 -1.95
C TRP A 25 2.88 1.52 -3.17
N TRP A 26 1.71 0.90 -3.01
CA TRP A 26 0.62 0.90 -3.98
C TRP A 26 -0.59 1.53 -3.31
N TRP A 27 -0.91 2.75 -3.73
CA TRP A 27 -1.97 3.57 -3.15
C TRP A 27 -3.14 3.70 -4.12
N HIS A 28 -4.32 3.36 -3.66
CA HIS A 28 -5.55 3.39 -4.44
C HIS A 28 -6.58 4.27 -3.75
N ASN A 29 -7.03 5.34 -4.43
CA ASN A 29 -8.13 6.19 -3.99
C ASN A 29 -9.32 5.99 -4.92
N PHE A 30 -10.52 5.91 -4.35
CA PHE A 30 -11.75 5.77 -5.10
C PHE A 30 -12.94 6.25 -4.28
N THR A 31 -14.06 6.56 -4.98
CA THR A 31 -15.34 6.88 -4.35
C THR A 31 -16.29 5.73 -4.62
N ALA A 32 -16.80 5.11 -3.57
CA ALA A 32 -17.84 4.10 -3.65
C ALA A 32 -19.22 4.72 -3.45
N ILE A 33 -20.24 4.10 -4.02
CA ILE A 33 -21.64 4.49 -3.89
C ILE A 33 -22.32 3.42 -3.06
N ASN A 34 -23.04 3.82 -2.02
CA ASN A 34 -23.85 2.92 -1.24
C ASN A 34 -25.04 2.44 -2.08
N ASP A 35 -25.15 1.16 -2.36
CA ASP A 35 -26.17 0.58 -3.22
C ASP A 35 -27.61 0.79 -2.70
N LYS A 36 -27.77 1.02 -1.39
CA LYS A 36 -29.11 1.20 -0.77
C LYS A 36 -29.51 2.67 -0.66
N THR A 37 -28.56 3.56 -0.39
CA THR A 37 -28.87 4.97 -0.12
C THR A 37 -28.47 5.90 -1.26
N GLY A 38 -27.59 5.46 -2.18
CA GLY A 38 -26.98 6.29 -3.21
C GLY A 38 -25.92 7.26 -2.67
N GLU A 39 -25.59 7.18 -1.39
CA GLU A 39 -24.57 8.02 -0.77
C GLU A 39 -23.17 7.69 -1.27
N GLU A 40 -22.41 8.72 -1.61
CA GLU A 40 -21.02 8.59 -2.02
C GLU A 40 -20.09 8.67 -0.82
N LYS A 41 -19.10 7.76 -0.74
CA LYS A 41 -18.06 7.81 0.28
C LYS A 41 -16.68 7.56 -0.34
N PRO A 42 -15.71 8.46 -0.08
CA PRO A 42 -14.36 8.26 -0.55
C PRO A 42 -13.58 7.30 0.35
N PHE A 43 -12.87 6.36 -0.29
CA PHE A 43 -12.03 5.35 0.34
C PHE A 43 -10.61 5.42 -0.18
N TYR A 44 -9.70 4.83 0.60
CA TYR A 44 -8.35 4.50 0.15
C TYR A 44 -7.93 3.12 0.62
N ILE A 45 -7.07 2.48 -0.14
CA ILE A 45 -6.39 1.23 0.20
C ILE A 45 -4.93 1.38 -0.19
N GLU A 46 -4.05 1.12 0.75
CA GLU A 46 -2.61 1.20 0.59
C GLU A 46 -1.93 -0.11 1.00
N TYR A 47 -0.99 -0.53 0.20
CA TYR A 47 -0.01 -1.55 0.53
C TYR A 47 1.35 -0.87 0.62
N PHE A 48 1.87 -0.74 1.83
CA PHE A 48 3.15 -0.08 2.09
C PHE A 48 4.18 -1.08 2.56
N LEU A 49 5.18 -1.34 1.72
CA LEU A 49 6.27 -2.27 1.97
C LEU A 49 7.52 -1.53 2.42
N CYS A 50 8.10 -1.95 3.54
CA CYS A 50 9.27 -1.31 4.13
C CYS A 50 10.38 -2.33 4.42
N ASN A 51 11.59 -2.05 3.92
CA ASN A 51 12.82 -2.80 4.19
C ASN A 51 12.69 -4.34 4.13
N PRO A 52 12.21 -4.93 3.04
CA PRO A 52 11.90 -6.36 2.97
C PRO A 52 13.08 -7.27 3.31
N ALA A 53 14.32 -6.90 2.98
CA ALA A 53 15.49 -7.70 3.29
C ALA A 53 15.95 -7.64 4.76
N SER A 54 15.31 -6.79 5.57
CA SER A 54 15.56 -6.67 7.01
C SER A 54 14.43 -7.27 7.84
N GLY A 55 13.40 -7.83 7.19
CA GLY A 55 12.21 -8.37 7.83
C GLY A 55 12.43 -9.75 8.45
N GLY A 56 11.62 -10.05 9.44
CA GLY A 56 11.54 -11.33 10.15
C GLY A 56 10.09 -11.82 10.25
N LYS A 57 9.84 -12.78 11.11
CA LYS A 57 8.51 -13.36 11.32
C LYS A 57 7.47 -12.35 11.82
N LEU A 58 7.90 -11.37 12.59
CA LEU A 58 7.04 -10.32 13.12
C LEU A 58 7.37 -8.98 12.48
N PRO A 59 6.38 -8.07 12.39
CA PRO A 59 6.63 -6.69 11.99
C PRO A 59 7.63 -6.03 12.95
N VAL A 60 8.54 -5.22 12.40
CA VAL A 60 9.52 -4.46 13.17
C VAL A 60 9.18 -2.98 13.07
N PHE A 61 8.85 -2.38 14.21
CA PHE A 61 8.52 -0.95 14.32
C PHE A 61 9.74 -0.16 14.79
N GLY A 62 10.42 0.52 13.87
CA GLY A 62 11.63 1.30 14.18
C GLY A 62 11.37 2.50 15.10
N GLN A 63 10.15 3.03 15.09
CA GLN A 63 9.74 4.17 15.91
C GLN A 63 9.56 3.85 17.40
N LEU A 64 9.42 2.59 17.78
CA LEU A 64 9.33 2.21 19.19
C LEU A 64 10.60 2.62 19.94
N PRO A 65 10.52 3.21 21.15
CA PRO A 65 11.66 3.78 21.86
C PRO A 65 12.88 2.85 21.91
N LYS A 66 12.66 1.60 22.31
CA LYS A 66 13.71 0.57 22.38
C LYS A 66 14.40 0.27 21.05
N ASN A 67 13.63 0.33 19.94
CA ASN A 67 14.17 0.09 18.61
C ASN A 67 14.86 1.33 18.07
N LYS A 68 14.32 2.52 18.34
CA LYS A 68 14.91 3.80 17.98
C LYS A 68 16.28 4.00 18.63
N GLU A 69 16.42 3.71 19.93
CA GLU A 69 17.70 3.77 20.66
C GLU A 69 18.76 2.85 20.05
N LYS A 70 18.36 1.70 19.55
CA LYS A 70 19.25 0.72 18.90
C LYS A 70 19.48 0.96 17.41
N GLY A 71 18.85 1.97 16.84
CA GLY A 71 18.90 2.23 15.39
C GLY A 71 18.30 1.10 14.55
N VAL A 72 17.33 0.36 15.10
CA VAL A 72 16.66 -0.72 14.38
C VAL A 72 15.78 -0.14 13.30
N ARG A 73 15.95 -0.59 12.06
CA ARG A 73 15.14 -0.15 10.93
C ARG A 73 13.77 -0.85 10.96
N PRO A 74 12.70 -0.13 10.60
CA PRO A 74 11.38 -0.76 10.44
C PRO A 74 11.43 -1.79 9.31
N ALA A 75 10.67 -2.88 9.45
CA ALA A 75 10.55 -3.90 8.41
C ALA A 75 9.18 -4.57 8.51
N TYR A 76 8.31 -4.29 7.56
CA TYR A 76 6.94 -4.83 7.51
C TYR A 76 6.28 -4.57 6.14
N LEU A 77 5.18 -5.23 5.88
CA LEU A 77 4.12 -4.75 5.01
C LEU A 77 2.99 -4.21 5.87
N MET A 78 2.56 -2.99 5.62
CA MET A 78 1.34 -2.42 6.17
C MET A 78 0.26 -2.45 5.09
N VAL A 79 -0.90 -3.00 5.42
CA VAL A 79 -2.13 -2.78 4.67
C VAL A 79 -2.94 -1.73 5.43
N ASN A 80 -3.12 -0.60 4.80
CA ASN A 80 -3.80 0.56 5.34
C ASN A 80 -5.06 0.81 4.52
N VAL A 81 -6.20 0.86 5.17
CA VAL A 81 -7.48 1.10 4.51
C VAL A 81 -8.31 2.05 5.34
N GLY A 82 -9.05 2.92 4.68
CA GLY A 82 -9.89 3.85 5.39
C GLY A 82 -10.77 4.71 4.51
N THR A 83 -11.38 5.70 5.13
CA THR A 83 -12.31 6.64 4.52
C THR A 83 -11.88 8.08 4.73
N TRP A 84 -12.26 8.94 3.80
CA TRP A 84 -12.12 10.39 3.90
C TRP A 84 -13.47 11.06 4.17
N GLY A 85 -13.46 12.35 4.46
CA GLY A 85 -14.65 13.18 4.62
C GLY A 85 -15.17 13.19 6.04
N GLU A 86 -16.48 13.17 6.20
CA GLU A 86 -17.12 13.15 7.53
C GLU A 86 -16.88 11.81 8.23
N ASN A 87 -16.50 11.88 9.52
CA ASN A 87 -16.18 10.72 10.33
C ASN A 87 -15.14 9.80 9.64
N PRO A 88 -13.93 10.29 9.36
CA PRO A 88 -12.90 9.49 8.73
C PRO A 88 -12.50 8.32 9.64
N ARG A 89 -12.21 7.19 9.05
CA ARG A 89 -11.76 6.00 9.75
C ARG A 89 -10.52 5.48 9.07
N GLN A 90 -9.58 4.92 9.84
CA GLN A 90 -8.42 4.23 9.28
C GLN A 90 -8.09 2.97 10.05
N PHE A 91 -7.75 1.93 9.32
CA PHE A 91 -7.44 0.61 9.84
C PHE A 91 -6.10 0.15 9.30
N HIS A 92 -5.18 -0.22 10.18
CA HIS A 92 -3.85 -0.67 9.80
C HIS A 92 -3.64 -2.11 10.25
N ARG A 93 -3.18 -2.95 9.33
CA ARG A 93 -2.70 -4.30 9.63
C ARG A 93 -1.26 -4.43 9.19
N PHE A 94 -0.43 -4.94 10.07
CA PHE A 94 1.00 -5.11 9.83
C PHE A 94 1.37 -6.58 9.74
N PHE A 95 2.20 -6.89 8.77
CA PHE A 95 2.64 -8.25 8.50
C PHE A 95 4.16 -8.36 8.59
N GLY A 96 4.64 -9.42 9.24
CA GLY A 96 6.02 -9.85 9.17
C GLY A 96 6.31 -10.55 7.84
N TRP A 97 7.57 -10.70 7.53
CA TRP A 97 8.01 -11.15 6.22
C TRP A 97 7.61 -12.59 5.87
N ASP A 98 7.42 -13.46 6.86
CA ASP A 98 6.96 -14.83 6.65
C ASP A 98 5.55 -14.96 6.08
N LYS A 99 4.76 -13.90 6.21
CA LYS A 99 3.39 -13.80 5.68
C LYS A 99 3.27 -13.05 4.37
N ILE A 100 4.38 -12.48 3.89
CA ILE A 100 4.40 -11.60 2.72
C ILE A 100 4.96 -12.34 1.52
N LYS A 101 4.27 -12.20 0.38
CA LYS A 101 4.77 -12.61 -0.93
C LYS A 101 4.73 -11.43 -1.86
N VAL A 102 5.88 -11.07 -2.41
CA VAL A 102 6.01 -10.02 -3.41
C VAL A 102 6.58 -10.63 -4.68
N TYR A 103 5.86 -10.47 -5.78
CA TYR A 103 6.36 -10.80 -7.10
C TYR A 103 6.93 -9.55 -7.75
N TYR A 104 8.23 -9.57 -8.04
CA TYR A 104 8.99 -8.44 -8.59
C TYR A 104 8.89 -8.30 -10.12
N GLY A 105 8.00 -9.05 -10.72
CA GLY A 105 7.75 -9.04 -12.17
C GLY A 105 6.52 -8.23 -12.55
N VAL A 106 6.01 -8.53 -13.73
CA VAL A 106 4.84 -7.87 -14.32
C VAL A 106 3.78 -8.92 -14.68
N PRO A 107 2.54 -8.75 -14.26
CA PRO A 107 2.04 -7.71 -13.35
C PRO A 107 2.63 -7.85 -11.93
N TYR A 108 2.70 -6.78 -11.16
CA TYR A 108 3.06 -6.89 -9.75
C TYR A 108 2.03 -7.70 -8.99
N ILE A 109 2.49 -8.41 -7.95
CA ILE A 109 1.63 -9.09 -6.99
C ILE A 109 2.20 -8.85 -5.60
N VAL A 110 1.34 -8.43 -4.68
CA VAL A 110 1.63 -8.31 -3.25
C VAL A 110 0.55 -9.07 -2.51
N GLU A 111 0.95 -10.03 -1.69
CA GLU A 111 0.05 -10.85 -0.87
C GLU A 111 0.50 -10.83 0.57
N ALA A 112 -0.44 -10.76 1.49
CA ALA A 112 -0.24 -10.99 2.91
C ALA A 112 -1.53 -11.51 3.55
N ASP A 113 -1.52 -12.76 4.02
CA ASP A 113 -2.70 -13.50 4.47
C ASP A 113 -3.83 -13.45 3.39
N ASP A 114 -4.98 -12.83 3.71
CA ASP A 114 -6.12 -12.64 2.80
C ASP A 114 -6.01 -11.37 1.94
N CYS A 115 -5.03 -10.50 2.23
CA CYS A 115 -4.82 -9.26 1.48
C CYS A 115 -4.04 -9.51 0.20
N TYR A 116 -4.59 -9.06 -0.93
CA TYR A 116 -4.03 -9.25 -2.26
C TYR A 116 -4.12 -7.99 -3.09
N ALA A 117 -3.03 -7.62 -3.72
CA ALA A 117 -2.98 -6.50 -4.65
C ALA A 117 -2.24 -6.87 -5.93
N THR A 118 -2.80 -6.48 -7.05
CA THR A 118 -2.16 -6.54 -8.37
C THR A 118 -2.66 -5.42 -9.27
N GLU A 119 -2.18 -5.38 -10.48
CA GLU A 119 -2.49 -4.37 -11.49
C GLU A 119 -3.99 -4.15 -11.72
N THR A 120 -4.78 -5.21 -11.60
CA THR A 120 -6.20 -5.21 -11.97
C THR A 120 -7.14 -5.59 -10.82
N ARG A 121 -6.62 -5.95 -9.65
CA ARG A 121 -7.44 -6.45 -8.55
C ARG A 121 -6.87 -6.08 -7.19
N LEU A 122 -7.77 -5.71 -6.27
CA LEU A 122 -7.53 -5.65 -4.84
C LEU A 122 -8.56 -6.51 -4.11
N SER A 123 -8.12 -7.29 -3.14
CA SER A 123 -9.03 -7.98 -2.22
C SER A 123 -8.39 -8.15 -0.86
N GLY A 124 -9.20 -8.24 0.17
CA GLY A 124 -8.72 -8.48 1.54
C GLY A 124 -9.66 -7.96 2.59
N SER A 125 -9.21 -8.07 3.82
CA SER A 125 -9.88 -7.53 4.99
C SER A 125 -8.88 -7.02 6.03
N VAL A 126 -9.31 -6.02 6.80
CA VAL A 126 -8.63 -5.57 8.01
C VAL A 126 -9.65 -5.54 9.13
N SER A 127 -9.37 -6.28 10.18
CA SER A 127 -10.18 -6.30 11.40
C SER A 127 -9.26 -6.04 12.58
N ILE A 128 -9.58 -5.01 13.37
CA ILE A 128 -8.83 -4.58 14.55
C ILE A 128 -9.83 -4.50 15.71
N SER A 129 -9.63 -5.28 16.75
CA SER A 129 -10.43 -5.19 17.96
C SER A 129 -10.10 -3.92 18.77
N GLU A 130 -11.01 -3.49 19.63
CA GLU A 130 -10.74 -2.37 20.53
C GLU A 130 -9.56 -2.68 21.46
N GLU A 131 -9.43 -3.94 21.88
CA GLU A 131 -8.31 -4.39 22.71
C GLU A 131 -6.97 -4.24 21.97
N GLU A 132 -6.89 -4.68 20.72
CA GLU A 132 -5.68 -4.56 19.88
C GLU A 132 -5.32 -3.08 19.63
N ALA A 133 -6.30 -2.26 19.28
CA ALA A 133 -6.07 -0.82 19.06
C ALA A 133 -5.54 -0.13 20.32
N ASN A 134 -6.04 -0.50 21.49
CA ASN A 134 -5.58 0.04 22.79
C ASN A 134 -4.20 -0.50 23.20
N GLN A 135 -3.89 -1.77 22.90
CA GLN A 135 -2.57 -2.37 23.19
C GLN A 135 -1.47 -1.87 22.25
N HIS A 136 -1.84 -1.40 21.07
CA HIS A 136 -0.92 -0.97 20.02
C HIS A 136 -1.15 0.47 19.54
N PRO A 137 -1.02 1.47 20.44
CA PRO A 137 -1.22 2.88 20.07
C PRO A 137 -0.24 3.34 18.96
N GLU A 138 0.90 2.65 18.81
CA GLU A 138 1.84 2.90 17.72
C GLU A 138 1.30 2.58 16.32
N TRP A 139 0.23 1.81 16.22
CA TRP A 139 -0.43 1.54 14.94
C TRP A 139 -1.25 2.74 14.46
N MET A 140 -1.66 3.63 15.35
CA MET A 140 -2.43 4.84 15.04
C MET A 140 -3.68 4.53 14.19
N CYS A 141 -4.43 3.50 14.56
CA CYS A 141 -5.60 3.03 13.83
C CYS A 141 -6.85 2.95 14.71
N ASP A 142 -7.99 2.95 14.05
CA ASP A 142 -9.29 2.71 14.69
C ASP A 142 -9.53 1.22 14.91
N ALA A 143 -10.37 0.89 15.87
CA ALA A 143 -10.97 -0.43 15.99
C ALA A 143 -12.15 -0.57 15.02
N GLY A 144 -12.35 -1.75 14.46
CA GLY A 144 -13.42 -2.08 13.54
C GLY A 144 -12.98 -3.02 12.45
N GLU A 145 -13.84 -3.17 11.44
CA GLU A 145 -13.60 -4.08 10.33
C GLU A 145 -13.92 -3.39 9.00
N ILE A 146 -13.13 -3.71 7.99
CA ILE A 146 -13.39 -3.32 6.61
C ILE A 146 -12.90 -4.43 5.68
N SER A 147 -13.69 -4.79 4.69
CA SER A 147 -13.33 -5.78 3.67
C SER A 147 -13.60 -5.24 2.27
N TRP A 148 -12.83 -5.73 1.30
CA TRP A 148 -12.93 -5.29 -0.09
C TRP A 148 -12.65 -6.39 -1.08
N SER A 149 -13.32 -6.29 -2.23
CA SER A 149 -13.02 -7.09 -3.42
C SER A 149 -13.30 -6.26 -4.64
N LEU A 150 -12.26 -5.73 -5.27
CA LEU A 150 -12.33 -4.74 -6.33
C LEU A 150 -11.57 -5.21 -7.57
N VAL A 151 -12.13 -4.93 -8.74
CA VAL A 151 -11.49 -5.15 -10.04
C VAL A 151 -11.39 -3.83 -10.77
N PHE A 152 -10.26 -3.55 -11.40
CA PHE A 152 -9.93 -2.28 -12.05
C PHE A 152 -9.77 -2.43 -13.56
N ASP A 153 -10.23 -1.41 -14.27
CA ASP A 153 -9.96 -1.18 -15.68
C ASP A 153 -9.24 0.18 -15.84
N LYS A 154 -7.94 0.16 -15.72
CA LYS A 154 -7.07 1.34 -15.79
C LYS A 154 -6.89 1.78 -17.22
N LYS A 155 -7.14 3.06 -17.53
CA LYS A 155 -7.06 3.61 -18.90
C LYS A 155 -5.85 4.46 -19.15
N ILE A 156 -5.36 5.16 -18.14
CA ILE A 156 -4.28 6.14 -18.26
C ILE A 156 -3.32 5.96 -17.11
N ALA A 157 -2.02 5.95 -17.39
CA ALA A 157 -0.99 6.14 -16.39
C ALA A 157 -0.34 7.51 -16.59
N TYR A 158 0.01 8.17 -15.50
CA TYR A 158 0.76 9.41 -15.52
C TYR A 158 2.06 9.25 -14.78
N ASN A 159 3.15 9.56 -15.46
CA ASN A 159 4.47 9.45 -14.87
C ASN A 159 5.08 10.82 -14.63
N VAL A 160 5.20 11.19 -13.37
CA VAL A 160 5.83 12.44 -12.94
C VAL A 160 7.31 12.50 -13.31
N GLY A 161 7.94 11.35 -13.54
CA GLY A 161 9.35 11.22 -13.87
C GLY A 161 9.71 11.56 -15.31
N TYR A 162 8.78 11.94 -16.15
CA TYR A 162 9.08 12.51 -17.47
C TYR A 162 9.47 13.98 -17.32
N GLY A 163 10.63 14.35 -17.81
CA GLY A 163 11.15 15.71 -17.74
C GLY A 163 12.31 15.85 -16.75
N ALA A 164 12.31 16.91 -15.95
CA ALA A 164 13.44 17.27 -15.08
C ALA A 164 13.80 16.21 -14.02
N SER A 165 12.86 15.40 -13.55
CA SER A 165 13.14 14.36 -12.57
C SER A 165 13.92 13.16 -13.12
N THR A 166 13.87 12.92 -14.44
CA THR A 166 14.60 11.81 -15.08
C THR A 166 16.13 11.95 -14.97
N PRO A 167 16.74 13.11 -15.31
CA PRO A 167 18.17 13.31 -15.09
C PRO A 167 18.55 13.29 -13.62
N LEU A 168 17.73 13.82 -12.71
CA LEU A 168 17.98 13.75 -11.25
C LEU A 168 17.98 12.31 -10.74
N ARG A 169 17.11 11.45 -11.26
CA ARG A 169 17.11 10.02 -10.98
C ARG A 169 18.41 9.36 -11.45
N THR A 170 18.82 9.64 -12.68
CA THR A 170 20.05 9.09 -13.26
C THR A 170 21.29 9.51 -12.46
N ALA A 171 21.29 10.76 -11.99
CA ALA A 171 22.33 11.30 -11.13
C ALA A 171 22.25 10.82 -9.66
N LYS A 172 21.24 9.99 -9.30
CA LYS A 172 20.96 9.55 -7.92
C LYS A 172 20.80 10.71 -6.91
N ALA A 173 20.39 11.87 -7.39
CA ALA A 173 20.15 13.06 -6.57
C ALA A 173 18.75 13.05 -5.92
N PHE A 174 17.94 12.05 -6.23
CA PHE A 174 16.57 11.92 -5.74
C PHE A 174 16.25 10.44 -5.51
N GLU A 175 15.81 10.11 -4.31
CA GLU A 175 15.60 8.73 -3.88
C GLU A 175 14.12 8.30 -3.82
N MET A 176 13.20 9.26 -3.95
CA MET A 176 11.77 8.97 -3.95
C MET A 176 11.19 9.17 -5.35
N TYR A 177 10.49 8.16 -5.82
CA TYR A 177 9.80 8.17 -7.12
C TYR A 177 8.32 7.93 -6.90
N TRP A 178 7.52 8.75 -7.55
CA TRP A 178 6.08 8.63 -7.52
C TRP A 178 5.51 8.67 -8.94
N HIS A 179 4.48 7.89 -9.19
CA HIS A 179 3.71 7.95 -10.42
C HIS A 179 2.26 7.53 -10.15
N ALA A 180 1.33 8.02 -10.95
CA ALA A 180 -0.05 7.58 -10.88
C ALA A 180 -0.21 6.27 -11.66
N GLU A 181 -0.43 5.17 -10.97
CA GLU A 181 -0.55 3.82 -11.54
C GLU A 181 -1.73 3.68 -12.50
N GLY A 182 -2.79 4.41 -12.25
CA GLY A 182 -3.98 4.38 -13.09
C GLY A 182 -4.87 5.58 -12.82
N MET A 183 -4.98 6.42 -13.82
CA MET A 183 -5.95 7.52 -13.86
C MET A 183 -7.13 7.11 -14.74
N LYS A 184 -8.30 7.74 -14.54
CA LYS A 184 -9.52 7.39 -15.26
C LYS A 184 -9.79 5.89 -15.21
N THR A 185 -9.68 5.34 -14.01
CA THR A 185 -9.90 3.92 -13.74
C THR A 185 -11.37 3.70 -13.42
N LYS A 186 -11.99 2.78 -14.13
CA LYS A 186 -13.26 2.21 -13.69
C LYS A 186 -12.98 1.05 -12.76
N PHE A 187 -13.76 0.92 -11.71
CA PHE A 187 -13.71 -0.23 -10.83
C PHE A 187 -15.10 -0.80 -10.58
N THR A 188 -15.15 -2.06 -10.27
CA THR A 188 -16.34 -2.80 -9.85
C THR A 188 -15.99 -3.71 -8.69
N GLY A 189 -16.94 -3.97 -7.84
CA GLY A 189 -16.76 -4.84 -6.68
C GLY A 189 -17.49 -4.31 -5.46
N THR A 190 -17.05 -4.74 -4.29
CA THR A 190 -17.66 -4.38 -3.00
C THR A 190 -16.60 -3.88 -2.04
N ILE A 191 -17.02 -2.98 -1.15
CA ILE A 191 -16.31 -2.59 0.06
C ILE A 191 -17.35 -2.49 1.18
N THR A 192 -17.10 -3.12 2.31
CA THR A 192 -18.04 -3.23 3.45
C THR A 192 -17.34 -3.01 4.75
#